data_2a96945fd1a71bf186739da3f01481ab
#
_entry.id   2a96945fd1a71bf186739da3f01481ab
#
_cell.length_a   1.000
_cell.length_b   1.000
_cell.length_c   1.000
_cell.angle_alpha   90.00
_cell.angle_beta   90.00
_cell.angle_gamma   90.00
#
_symmetry.space_group_name_H-M   'P 1'
#
loop_
_entity.id
_entity.type
_entity.pdbx_description
1 polymer ?
#
loop_
_entity_poly.entity_id
_entity_poly.type
_entity_poly.pdbx_seq_one_letter_code
_entity_poly.pdbx_strand_id
1 'polypeptide(L)'
;MKITFKGSPVHISGSLPRLGIQAPDFVLIDKDLKKRSLKDYSGKRKLMSIVPSLDTAVCSLSAKKFNQDIKANPKAGVVLNISADLPFAQSRFCHAEKVDTIVCLSMMGSKDFAQSYGVLILDGPLANLCARAIVVLDENDMVIYTELVPEITQEPNYEEALKYFIKK
;
A
#
# COMPACT_ATOMS: atom_id res chain seq x y z
N MET A 1 -8.77 4.34 -15.87
CA MET A 1 -9.83 4.35 -14.85
C MET A 1 -9.85 5.73 -14.18
N LYS A 2 -10.99 6.17 -13.65
CA LYS A 2 -11.14 7.47 -12.98
C LYS A 2 -11.43 7.27 -11.50
N ILE A 3 -10.76 8.06 -10.67
CA ILE A 3 -11.05 8.24 -9.24
C ILE A 3 -11.23 9.74 -9.00
N THR A 4 -11.51 10.16 -7.78
CA THR A 4 -11.64 11.59 -7.45
C THR A 4 -10.64 12.01 -6.36
N PHE A 5 -10.27 13.28 -6.43
CA PHE A 5 -9.54 13.98 -5.37
C PHE A 5 -10.29 15.25 -5.02
N LYS A 6 -10.86 15.31 -3.82
CA LYS A 6 -11.75 16.40 -3.36
C LYS A 6 -12.88 16.68 -4.36
N GLY A 7 -13.50 15.60 -4.86
CA GLY A 7 -14.58 15.64 -5.83
C GLY A 7 -14.16 15.88 -7.29
N SER A 8 -12.91 16.28 -7.55
CA SER A 8 -12.39 16.48 -8.90
C SER A 8 -11.87 15.16 -9.49
N PRO A 9 -12.26 14.79 -10.74
CA PRO A 9 -11.80 13.56 -11.35
C PRO A 9 -10.30 13.60 -11.67
N VAL A 10 -9.62 12.48 -11.40
CA VAL A 10 -8.23 12.24 -11.79
C VAL A 10 -8.11 10.85 -12.44
N HIS A 11 -7.15 10.68 -13.34
CA HIS A 11 -6.93 9.44 -14.05
C HIS A 11 -5.79 8.64 -13.43
N ILE A 12 -5.93 7.32 -13.43
CA ILE A 12 -4.87 6.38 -13.02
C ILE A 12 -4.43 5.50 -14.18
N SER A 13 -3.22 4.92 -14.07
CA SER A 13 -2.54 4.21 -15.15
C SER A 13 -3.23 2.91 -15.61
N GLY A 14 -4.11 2.35 -14.78
CA GLY A 14 -4.75 1.07 -15.13
C GLY A 14 -5.80 0.63 -14.12
N SER A 15 -5.77 -0.65 -13.77
CA SER A 15 -6.61 -1.28 -12.76
C SER A 15 -5.75 -2.14 -11.82
N LEU A 16 -6.25 -2.36 -10.61
CA LEU A 16 -5.61 -3.29 -9.67
C LEU A 16 -5.51 -4.71 -10.27
N PRO A 17 -4.53 -5.50 -9.85
CA PRO A 17 -4.42 -6.90 -10.23
C PRO A 17 -5.71 -7.66 -9.94
N ARG A 18 -6.08 -8.59 -10.83
CA ARG A 18 -7.32 -9.37 -10.68
C ARG A 18 -7.18 -10.39 -9.55
N LEU A 19 -8.30 -10.71 -8.91
CA LEU A 19 -8.37 -11.81 -7.93
C LEU A 19 -7.97 -13.15 -8.57
N GLY A 20 -7.26 -13.98 -7.82
CA GLY A 20 -6.88 -15.33 -8.24
C GLY A 20 -5.70 -15.39 -9.20
N ILE A 21 -5.02 -14.28 -9.49
CA ILE A 21 -3.78 -14.29 -10.28
C ILE A 21 -2.55 -14.12 -9.37
N GLN A 22 -1.39 -14.53 -9.87
CA GLN A 22 -0.10 -14.21 -9.29
C GLN A 22 0.10 -12.69 -9.30
N ALA A 23 0.42 -12.10 -8.15
CA ALA A 23 0.68 -10.66 -8.06
C ALA A 23 1.91 -10.28 -8.89
N PRO A 24 1.91 -9.11 -9.56
CA PRO A 24 3.12 -8.59 -10.17
C PRO A 24 4.23 -8.41 -9.14
N ASP A 25 5.43 -8.86 -9.45
CA ASP A 25 6.60 -8.59 -8.60
C ASP A 25 6.93 -7.09 -8.63
N PHE A 26 7.70 -6.64 -7.66
CA PHE A 26 8.09 -5.24 -7.54
C PHE A 26 9.53 -5.10 -7.07
N VAL A 27 10.09 -3.92 -7.27
CA VAL A 27 11.31 -3.47 -6.62
C VAL A 27 11.01 -2.14 -5.96
N LEU A 28 11.01 -2.13 -4.63
CA LEU A 28 10.79 -0.95 -3.78
C LEU A 28 11.96 -0.77 -2.83
N ILE A 29 12.08 0.41 -2.23
CA ILE A 29 13.22 0.77 -1.37
C ILE A 29 12.75 0.84 0.09
N ASP A 30 13.45 0.16 0.98
CA ASP A 30 13.19 0.19 2.42
C ASP A 30 13.92 1.35 3.13
N LYS A 31 13.71 1.46 4.44
CA LYS A 31 14.34 2.48 5.31
C LYS A 31 15.87 2.44 5.33
N ASP A 32 16.47 1.31 5.00
CA ASP A 32 17.93 1.10 4.97
C ASP A 32 18.50 1.24 3.55
N LEU A 33 17.69 1.82 2.62
CA LEU A 33 17.99 2.02 1.21
C LEU A 33 18.23 0.71 0.44
N LYS A 34 17.73 -0.41 0.93
CA LYS A 34 17.83 -1.71 0.27
C LYS A 34 16.62 -1.95 -0.63
N LYS A 35 16.88 -2.58 -1.77
CA LYS A 35 15.82 -3.06 -2.66
C LYS A 35 15.08 -4.22 -2.04
N ARG A 36 13.75 -4.18 -2.07
CA ARG A 36 12.83 -5.23 -1.63
C ARG A 36 11.90 -5.65 -2.75
N SER A 37 11.58 -6.93 -2.77
CA SER A 37 10.66 -7.56 -3.72
C SER A 37 9.69 -8.48 -2.99
N LEU A 38 8.74 -9.10 -3.69
CA LEU A 38 7.84 -10.11 -3.09
C LEU A 38 8.61 -11.26 -2.45
N LYS A 39 9.75 -11.64 -3.03
CA LYS A 39 10.60 -12.74 -2.52
C LYS A 39 11.08 -12.51 -1.10
N ASP A 40 11.31 -11.26 -0.68
CA ASP A 40 11.72 -10.94 0.69
C ASP A 40 10.64 -11.28 1.73
N TYR A 41 9.41 -11.46 1.29
CA TYR A 41 8.24 -11.77 2.12
C TYR A 41 7.62 -13.13 1.81
N SER A 42 8.37 -14.03 1.15
CA SER A 42 7.90 -15.37 0.77
C SER A 42 7.29 -16.15 1.93
N GLY A 43 6.23 -16.90 1.66
CA GLY A 43 5.55 -17.76 2.64
C GLY A 43 4.72 -17.00 3.67
N LYS A 44 4.61 -15.67 3.58
CA LYS A 44 3.76 -14.86 4.46
C LYS A 44 2.61 -14.25 3.66
N ARG A 45 1.45 -14.08 4.29
CA ARG A 45 0.40 -13.21 3.76
C ARG A 45 0.91 -11.77 3.74
N LYS A 46 0.52 -11.01 2.72
CA LYS A 46 0.89 -9.60 2.56
C LYS A 46 -0.38 -8.76 2.47
N LEU A 47 -0.48 -7.72 3.30
CA LEU A 47 -1.44 -6.65 3.10
C LEU A 47 -0.67 -5.43 2.61
N MET A 48 -0.91 -5.04 1.37
CA MET A 48 -0.32 -3.85 0.76
C MET A 48 -1.26 -2.68 0.97
N SER A 49 -0.89 -1.73 1.81
CA SER A 49 -1.55 -0.43 1.98
C SER A 49 -0.86 0.58 1.08
N ILE A 50 -1.46 0.85 -0.07
CA ILE A 50 -0.92 1.76 -1.09
C ILE A 50 -1.54 3.13 -0.87
N VAL A 51 -0.71 4.16 -0.70
CA VAL A 51 -1.15 5.50 -0.31
C VAL A 51 -0.42 6.59 -1.08
N PRO A 52 -1.03 7.78 -1.27
CA PRO A 52 -0.35 8.91 -1.91
C PRO A 52 0.89 9.39 -1.15
N SER A 53 0.74 9.64 0.16
CA SER A 53 1.83 10.08 1.05
C SER A 53 1.45 9.89 2.51
N LEU A 54 2.38 9.43 3.34
CA LEU A 54 2.22 9.30 4.80
C LEU A 54 1.99 10.64 5.51
N ASP A 55 2.39 11.76 4.91
CA ASP A 55 2.18 13.10 5.44
C ASP A 55 0.74 13.63 5.26
N THR A 56 -0.18 12.82 4.71
CA THR A 56 -1.61 13.15 4.68
C THR A 56 -2.34 12.52 5.87
N ALA A 57 -3.37 13.21 6.40
CA ALA A 57 -4.10 12.79 7.60
C ALA A 57 -4.68 11.36 7.48
N VAL A 58 -5.32 11.03 6.36
CA VAL A 58 -5.94 9.71 6.13
C VAL A 58 -4.88 8.62 5.98
N CYS A 59 -3.75 8.89 5.32
CA CYS A 59 -2.67 7.90 5.19
C CYS A 59 -1.98 7.62 6.53
N SER A 60 -1.75 8.65 7.33
CA SER A 60 -1.24 8.53 8.69
C SER A 60 -2.18 7.68 9.57
N LEU A 61 -3.49 7.94 9.49
CA LEU A 61 -4.49 7.18 10.23
C LEU A 61 -4.51 5.71 9.80
N SER A 62 -4.46 5.43 8.49
CA SER A 62 -4.41 4.07 7.95
C SER A 62 -3.18 3.30 8.43
N ALA A 63 -2.01 3.92 8.39
CA ALA A 63 -0.76 3.31 8.85
C ALA A 63 -0.82 2.94 10.34
N LYS A 64 -1.33 3.85 11.18
CA LYS A 64 -1.51 3.61 12.63
C LYS A 64 -2.49 2.48 12.90
N LYS A 65 -3.62 2.45 12.17
CA LYS A 65 -4.64 1.41 12.33
C LYS A 65 -4.07 0.04 11.99
N PHE A 66 -3.47 -0.14 10.83
CA PHE A 66 -2.83 -1.40 10.47
C PHE A 66 -1.69 -1.79 11.42
N ASN A 67 -0.94 -0.83 11.93
CA ASN A 67 0.09 -1.10 12.94
C ASN A 67 -0.50 -1.70 14.23
N GLN A 68 -1.65 -1.20 14.68
CA GLN A 68 -2.37 -1.74 15.83
C GLN A 68 -2.93 -3.13 15.55
N ASP A 69 -3.53 -3.34 14.37
CA ASP A 69 -4.13 -4.62 13.98
C ASP A 69 -3.06 -5.73 13.90
N ILE A 70 -1.88 -5.42 13.38
CA ILE A 70 -0.74 -6.36 13.33
C ILE A 70 -0.18 -6.65 14.73
N LYS A 71 -0.11 -5.66 15.62
CA LYS A 71 0.28 -5.89 17.02
C LYS A 71 -0.65 -6.87 17.72
N ALA A 72 -1.94 -6.79 17.43
CA ALA A 72 -2.95 -7.71 17.98
C ALA A 72 -2.90 -9.11 17.31
N ASN A 73 -2.39 -9.20 16.06
CA ASN A 73 -2.37 -10.43 15.27
C ASN A 73 -0.98 -10.67 14.63
N PRO A 74 0.08 -10.88 15.43
CA PRO A 74 1.47 -10.87 14.91
C PRO A 74 1.78 -12.04 13.96
N LYS A 75 0.93 -13.07 13.92
CA LYS A 75 1.07 -14.23 13.02
C LYS A 75 0.28 -14.08 11.71
N ALA A 76 -0.49 -13.02 11.52
CA ALA A 76 -1.33 -12.84 10.33
C ALA A 76 -0.51 -12.72 9.03
N GLY A 77 0.66 -12.11 9.10
CA GLY A 77 1.51 -11.88 7.94
C GLY A 77 2.33 -10.59 8.07
N VAL A 78 2.55 -9.91 6.95
CA VAL A 78 3.25 -8.62 6.89
C VAL A 78 2.37 -7.56 6.26
N VAL A 79 2.36 -6.37 6.85
CA VAL A 79 1.75 -5.17 6.24
C VAL A 79 2.85 -4.36 5.58
N LEU A 80 2.69 -4.09 4.29
CA LEU A 80 3.56 -3.27 3.46
C LEU A 80 2.86 -1.94 3.18
N ASN A 81 3.35 -0.85 3.74
CA ASN A 81 2.85 0.48 3.44
C ASN A 81 3.69 1.09 2.32
N ILE A 82 3.07 1.35 1.18
CA ILE A 82 3.77 1.73 -0.06
C ILE A 82 3.35 3.13 -0.47
N SER A 83 4.32 4.01 -0.69
CA SER A 83 4.09 5.38 -1.13
C SER A 83 5.24 5.94 -1.98
N ALA A 84 5.03 7.13 -2.55
CA ALA A 84 6.08 7.88 -3.24
C ALA A 84 7.01 8.64 -2.29
N ASP A 85 6.72 8.66 -0.98
CA ASP A 85 7.58 9.31 0.01
C ASP A 85 8.99 8.72 -0.02
N LEU A 86 9.99 9.55 0.23
CA LEU A 86 11.36 9.09 0.35
C LEU A 86 11.52 8.17 1.59
N PRO A 87 12.41 7.18 1.56
CA PRO A 87 12.65 6.28 2.71
C PRO A 87 12.96 7.03 4.01
N PHE A 88 13.64 8.17 3.90
CA PHE A 88 13.96 9.05 5.03
C PHE A 88 12.71 9.66 5.67
N ALA A 89 11.76 10.13 4.87
CA ALA A 89 10.50 10.68 5.32
C ALA A 89 9.61 9.59 5.94
N GLN A 90 9.55 8.40 5.33
CA GLN A 90 8.84 7.25 5.87
C GLN A 90 9.42 6.82 7.22
N SER A 91 10.75 6.79 7.36
CA SER A 91 11.44 6.45 8.61
C SER A 91 11.13 7.46 9.72
N ARG A 92 11.19 8.76 9.39
CA ARG A 92 10.82 9.84 10.32
C ARG A 92 9.37 9.71 10.80
N PHE A 93 8.43 9.46 9.87
CA PHE A 93 7.03 9.24 10.19
C PHE A 93 6.85 8.06 11.15
N CYS A 94 7.43 6.90 10.81
CA CYS A 94 7.30 5.69 11.62
C CYS A 94 7.84 5.91 13.04
N HIS A 95 8.96 6.63 13.18
CA HIS A 95 9.52 6.97 14.48
C HIS A 95 8.62 7.92 15.28
N ALA A 96 8.18 9.03 14.66
CA ALA A 96 7.35 10.04 15.32
C ALA A 96 5.98 9.48 15.77
N GLU A 97 5.36 8.64 14.95
CA GLU A 97 4.03 8.08 15.16
C GLU A 97 4.03 6.71 15.86
N LYS A 98 5.22 6.21 16.24
CA LYS A 98 5.40 4.89 16.87
C LYS A 98 4.81 3.74 16.06
N VAL A 99 4.99 3.80 14.75
CA VAL A 99 4.59 2.78 13.79
C VAL A 99 5.79 1.85 13.59
N ASP A 100 5.76 0.68 14.21
CA ASP A 100 6.93 -0.20 14.38
C ASP A 100 6.74 -1.65 13.88
N THR A 101 5.50 -2.02 13.51
CA THR A 101 5.16 -3.39 13.08
C THR A 101 4.86 -3.51 11.59
N ILE A 102 4.63 -2.41 10.89
CA ILE A 102 4.47 -2.40 9.44
C ILE A 102 5.79 -2.05 8.75
N VAL A 103 5.94 -2.52 7.50
CA VAL A 103 7.11 -2.24 6.67
C VAL A 103 6.76 -1.11 5.71
N CYS A 104 7.45 0.03 5.80
CA CYS A 104 7.29 1.11 4.84
C CYS A 104 8.25 0.90 3.67
N LEU A 105 7.71 0.99 2.46
CA LEU A 105 8.44 0.82 1.19
C LEU A 105 8.19 2.03 0.28
N SER A 106 9.28 2.54 -0.29
CA SER A 106 9.29 3.72 -1.14
C SER A 106 9.38 3.37 -2.62
N MET A 107 8.65 4.10 -3.44
CA MET A 107 8.82 4.10 -4.90
C MET A 107 10.00 4.97 -5.37
N MET A 108 10.92 5.36 -4.50
CA MET A 108 12.07 6.17 -4.86
C MET A 108 12.84 5.53 -6.03
N GLY A 109 13.01 6.28 -7.12
CA GLY A 109 13.78 5.86 -8.28
C GLY A 109 13.01 5.11 -9.37
N SER A 110 11.79 4.61 -9.12
CA SER A 110 10.96 3.96 -10.14
C SER A 110 9.47 4.08 -9.86
N LYS A 111 8.67 4.18 -10.92
CA LYS A 111 7.21 4.14 -10.90
C LYS A 111 6.66 2.78 -11.32
N ASP A 112 7.51 1.80 -11.58
CA ASP A 112 7.12 0.49 -12.13
C ASP A 112 6.08 -0.22 -11.27
N PHE A 113 6.23 -0.15 -9.94
CA PHE A 113 5.23 -0.67 -9.00
C PHE A 113 3.84 -0.06 -9.26
N ALA A 114 3.76 1.28 -9.25
CA ALA A 114 2.47 1.96 -9.39
C ALA A 114 1.84 1.73 -10.76
N GLN A 115 2.64 1.57 -11.81
CA GLN A 115 2.17 1.22 -13.16
C GLN A 115 1.67 -0.23 -13.20
N SER A 116 2.45 -1.19 -12.69
CA SER A 116 2.09 -2.62 -12.70
C SER A 116 0.84 -2.92 -11.87
N TYR A 117 0.65 -2.19 -10.77
CA TYR A 117 -0.55 -2.30 -9.94
C TYR A 117 -1.69 -1.36 -10.40
N GLY A 118 -1.50 -0.58 -11.46
CA GLY A 118 -2.51 0.27 -12.07
C GLY A 118 -2.93 1.46 -11.22
N VAL A 119 -2.11 1.88 -10.25
CA VAL A 119 -2.44 2.90 -9.25
C VAL A 119 -1.68 4.22 -9.43
N LEU A 120 -0.86 4.36 -10.46
CA LEU A 120 -0.16 5.62 -10.72
C LEU A 120 -1.17 6.69 -11.13
N ILE A 121 -1.21 7.81 -10.41
CA ILE A 121 -2.01 8.98 -10.77
C ILE A 121 -1.31 9.70 -11.93
N LEU A 122 -2.05 9.94 -13.01
CA LEU A 122 -1.51 10.47 -14.26
C LEU A 122 -1.65 11.98 -14.40
N ASP A 123 -2.64 12.57 -13.73
CA ASP A 123 -2.97 13.98 -13.86
C ASP A 123 -3.42 14.60 -12.52
N GLY A 124 -3.73 15.91 -12.56
CA GLY A 124 -4.14 16.66 -11.38
C GLY A 124 -3.00 16.95 -10.41
N PRO A 125 -3.31 17.52 -9.23
CA PRO A 125 -2.31 17.97 -8.28
C PRO A 125 -1.51 16.85 -7.60
N LEU A 126 -2.00 15.61 -7.68
CA LEU A 126 -1.33 14.42 -7.13
C LEU A 126 -0.68 13.55 -8.21
N ALA A 127 -0.47 14.07 -9.41
CA ALA A 127 0.19 13.35 -10.49
C ALA A 127 1.54 12.78 -10.03
N ASN A 128 1.84 11.55 -10.47
CA ASN A 128 3.03 10.77 -10.09
C ASN A 128 3.03 10.17 -8.67
N LEU A 129 1.98 10.37 -7.89
CA LEU A 129 1.76 9.63 -6.64
C LEU A 129 0.90 8.37 -6.88
N CYS A 130 0.73 7.55 -5.86
CA CYS A 130 -0.21 6.44 -5.89
C CYS A 130 -1.63 6.89 -5.54
N ALA A 131 -2.61 6.29 -6.20
CA ALA A 131 -3.98 6.24 -5.69
C ALA A 131 -4.03 5.47 -4.38
N ARG A 132 -5.10 5.67 -3.59
CA ARG A 132 -5.32 4.88 -2.38
C ARG A 132 -5.92 3.53 -2.74
N ALA A 133 -5.23 2.46 -2.37
CA ALA A 133 -5.68 1.10 -2.63
C ALA A 133 -5.20 0.12 -1.56
N ILE A 134 -5.92 -0.99 -1.43
CA ILE A 134 -5.50 -2.15 -0.64
C ILE A 134 -5.39 -3.36 -1.58
N VAL A 135 -4.33 -4.13 -1.43
CA VAL A 135 -4.18 -5.44 -2.08
C VAL A 135 -3.75 -6.44 -1.02
N VAL A 136 -4.45 -7.57 -0.92
CA VAL A 136 -4.06 -8.65 -0.02
C VAL A 136 -3.63 -9.85 -0.86
N LEU A 137 -2.46 -10.39 -0.52
CA LEU A 137 -1.90 -11.60 -1.13
C LEU A 137 -1.88 -12.73 -0.10
N ASP A 138 -2.11 -13.95 -0.57
CA ASP A 138 -1.89 -15.14 0.23
C ASP A 138 -0.39 -15.47 0.39
N GLU A 139 -0.08 -16.62 1.00
CA GLU A 139 1.28 -17.08 1.26
C GLU A 139 2.06 -17.42 -0.03
N ASN A 140 1.34 -17.66 -1.14
CA ASN A 140 1.87 -17.97 -2.46
C ASN A 140 1.88 -16.75 -3.41
N ASP A 141 1.68 -15.54 -2.88
CA ASP A 141 1.58 -14.29 -3.65
C ASP A 141 0.38 -14.22 -4.61
N MET A 142 -0.66 -15.04 -4.38
CA MET A 142 -1.91 -14.94 -5.13
C MET A 142 -2.77 -13.80 -4.60
N VAL A 143 -3.33 -13.01 -5.48
CA VAL A 143 -4.22 -11.89 -5.12
C VAL A 143 -5.55 -12.44 -4.60
N ILE A 144 -5.87 -12.17 -3.33
CA ILE A 144 -7.10 -12.65 -2.68
C ILE A 144 -8.08 -11.54 -2.29
N TYR A 145 -7.63 -10.29 -2.29
CA TYR A 145 -8.49 -9.12 -2.09
C TYR A 145 -7.89 -7.89 -2.75
N THR A 146 -8.73 -7.03 -3.33
CA THR A 146 -8.32 -5.73 -3.84
C THR A 146 -9.41 -4.69 -3.58
N GLU A 147 -9.00 -3.47 -3.23
CA GLU A 147 -9.85 -2.31 -3.10
C GLU A 147 -9.15 -1.08 -3.67
N LEU A 148 -9.79 -0.41 -4.62
CA LEU A 148 -9.41 0.94 -5.05
C LEU A 148 -10.40 1.91 -4.43
N VAL A 149 -9.92 2.84 -3.60
CA VAL A 149 -10.77 3.83 -2.94
C VAL A 149 -11.16 4.90 -3.97
N PRO A 150 -12.47 5.09 -4.24
CA PRO A 150 -12.93 5.97 -5.32
C PRO A 150 -12.58 7.45 -5.10
N GLU A 151 -12.56 7.90 -3.83
CA GLU A 151 -12.16 9.26 -3.43
C GLU A 151 -10.89 9.18 -2.58
N ILE A 152 -9.80 9.78 -3.06
CA ILE A 152 -8.47 9.67 -2.43
C ILE A 152 -8.47 10.15 -0.97
N THR A 153 -9.35 11.07 -0.60
CA THR A 153 -9.46 11.62 0.75
C THR A 153 -10.26 10.74 1.71
N GLN A 154 -10.87 9.65 1.24
CA GLN A 154 -11.59 8.69 2.07
C GLN A 154 -10.69 7.54 2.55
N GLU A 155 -11.09 6.94 3.66
CA GLU A 155 -10.44 5.74 4.20
C GLU A 155 -10.85 4.48 3.41
N PRO A 156 -9.98 3.46 3.36
CA PRO A 156 -10.34 2.16 2.81
C PRO A 156 -11.24 1.38 3.79
N ASN A 157 -11.83 0.29 3.32
CA ASN A 157 -12.56 -0.64 4.18
C ASN A 157 -11.60 -1.57 4.93
N TYR A 158 -11.10 -1.13 6.07
CA TYR A 158 -10.16 -1.88 6.91
C TYR A 158 -10.70 -3.26 7.31
N GLU A 159 -11.97 -3.31 7.70
CA GLU A 159 -12.60 -4.51 8.21
C GLU A 159 -12.65 -5.61 7.14
N GLU A 160 -13.03 -5.23 5.91
CA GLU A 160 -13.06 -6.17 4.80
C GLU A 160 -11.65 -6.64 4.43
N ALA A 161 -10.68 -5.75 4.33
CA ALA A 161 -9.28 -6.11 4.05
C ALA A 161 -8.72 -7.10 5.09
N LEU A 162 -9.00 -6.86 6.37
CA LEU A 162 -8.52 -7.70 7.48
C LEU A 162 -9.16 -9.10 7.50
N LYS A 163 -10.40 -9.27 7.02
CA LYS A 163 -11.02 -10.61 6.87
C LYS A 163 -10.20 -11.53 5.97
N TYR A 164 -9.62 -10.99 4.90
CA TYR A 164 -8.76 -11.75 3.98
C TYR A 164 -7.33 -11.89 4.50
N PHE A 165 -6.85 -10.92 5.26
CA PHE A 165 -5.49 -10.92 5.76
C PHE A 165 -5.30 -11.80 7.00
N ILE A 166 -6.21 -11.74 7.97
CA ILE A 166 -6.16 -12.52 9.21
C ILE A 166 -6.91 -13.84 8.98
N LYS A 167 -6.18 -14.97 8.97
CA LYS A 167 -6.83 -16.29 9.03
C LYS A 167 -7.50 -16.45 10.39
N LYS A 168 -8.79 -16.73 10.38
CA LYS A 168 -9.49 -17.26 11.56
C LYS A 168 -9.19 -18.74 11.72
#